data_78eec396fede1a07a69926741ef58914
#
_entry.id   78eec396fede1a07a69926741ef58914
#
_cell.length_a   1.000
_cell.length_b   1.000
_cell.length_c   1.000
_cell.angle_alpha   90.00
_cell.angle_beta   90.00
_cell.angle_gamma   90.00
#
_symmetry.space_group_name_H-M   'P 1'
#
loop_
_entity.id
_entity.type
_entity.pdbx_description
1 polymer ?
#
loop_
_entity_poly.entity_id
_entity_poly.type
_entity_poly.pdbx_seq_one_letter_code
_entity_poly.pdbx_strand_id
1 'polypeptide(L)'
;MAERVRPGTAVAGLPLVRRIVLAAARAGFADIRVHKALAGAEDLLAGTRAATLTADEPDTPRAARRIVIVPANIVPQPRWLRSLLEAELRPETLYVDPSLAAVIESADPARVLAGATRHRSAGELLGELRSAFAECDGAFELSGRFVLTARGDVRRAEAWLLRGLIKQREGFMSRHFERRISLALTRRLVATRVTPDAMTLVSLAVGLVGAAFFLAPSPAYQLVGALLFLAHSILDGCLGCVVREHGLQ
;
A
#
# COMPACT_ATOMS: atom_id res chain seq x y z
N MET A 1 -23.96 2.32 -14.76
CA MET A 1 -22.54 2.60 -15.08
C MET A 1 -21.73 2.47 -13.78
N ALA A 2 -20.77 1.57 -13.72
CA ALA A 2 -19.90 1.48 -12.55
C ALA A 2 -19.06 2.77 -12.44
N GLU A 3 -19.10 3.42 -11.29
CA GLU A 3 -18.37 4.66 -11.06
C GLU A 3 -16.87 4.35 -11.06
N ARG A 4 -16.13 4.97 -12.01
CA ARG A 4 -14.68 4.73 -12.15
C ARG A 4 -13.92 5.13 -10.90
N VAL A 5 -12.97 4.30 -10.49
CA VAL A 5 -12.07 4.59 -9.37
C VAL A 5 -11.21 5.80 -9.73
N ARG A 6 -11.21 6.82 -8.86
CA ARG A 6 -10.39 8.01 -9.03
C ARG A 6 -9.05 7.85 -8.31
N PRO A 7 -7.97 8.47 -8.79
CA PRO A 7 -6.64 8.42 -8.13
C PRO A 7 -6.64 8.86 -6.67
N GLY A 8 -7.50 9.83 -6.34
CA GLY A 8 -7.69 10.32 -4.97
C GLY A 8 -8.63 9.48 -4.11
N THR A 9 -9.17 8.34 -4.61
CA THR A 9 -10.01 7.46 -3.80
C THR A 9 -9.23 6.97 -2.59
N ALA A 10 -9.75 7.23 -1.39
CA ALA A 10 -9.12 6.76 -0.15
C ALA A 10 -9.34 5.26 0.02
N VAL A 11 -8.27 4.53 0.34
CA VAL A 11 -8.27 3.12 0.71
C VAL A 11 -7.52 3.00 2.03
N ALA A 12 -8.17 2.54 3.08
CA ALA A 12 -7.64 2.49 4.45
C ALA A 12 -7.00 3.84 4.87
N GLY A 13 -7.73 4.93 4.68
CA GLY A 13 -7.32 6.28 5.08
C GLY A 13 -6.29 6.98 4.19
N LEU A 14 -5.71 6.31 3.18
CA LEU A 14 -4.74 6.91 2.26
C LEU A 14 -5.30 7.00 0.83
N PRO A 15 -5.08 8.12 0.12
CA PRO A 15 -5.34 8.22 -1.30
C PRO A 15 -4.59 7.12 -2.07
N LEU A 16 -5.26 6.52 -3.06
CA LEU A 16 -4.74 5.34 -3.76
C LEU A 16 -3.38 5.60 -4.42
N VAL A 17 -3.20 6.74 -5.10
CA VAL A 17 -1.91 7.10 -5.71
C VAL A 17 -0.82 7.21 -4.66
N ARG A 18 -1.08 7.88 -3.53
CA ARG A 18 -0.11 7.98 -2.42
C ARG A 18 0.26 6.60 -1.88
N ARG A 19 -0.71 5.70 -1.75
CA ARG A 19 -0.48 4.31 -1.32
C ARG A 19 0.44 3.56 -2.28
N ILE A 20 0.22 3.69 -3.60
CA ILE A 20 1.09 3.08 -4.62
C ILE A 20 2.52 3.60 -4.49
N VAL A 21 2.70 4.91 -4.38
CA VAL A 21 4.02 5.56 -4.25
C VAL A 21 4.75 5.07 -2.99
N LEU A 22 4.07 5.06 -1.84
CA LEU A 22 4.67 4.59 -0.58
C LEU A 22 5.02 3.11 -0.63
N ALA A 23 4.18 2.28 -1.27
CA ALA A 23 4.47 0.86 -1.45
C ALA A 23 5.67 0.64 -2.37
N ALA A 24 5.81 1.44 -3.44
CA ALA A 24 6.95 1.40 -4.35
C ALA A 24 8.26 1.82 -3.65
N ALA A 25 8.23 2.90 -2.88
CA ALA A 25 9.39 3.34 -2.11
C ALA A 25 9.86 2.25 -1.12
N ARG A 26 8.93 1.57 -0.45
CA ARG A 26 9.24 0.44 0.46
C ARG A 26 9.71 -0.82 -0.26
N ALA A 27 9.29 -1.01 -1.50
CA ALA A 27 9.76 -2.11 -2.33
C ALA A 27 11.21 -1.92 -2.79
N GLY A 28 11.75 -0.70 -2.73
CA GLY A 28 13.12 -0.39 -3.11
C GLY A 28 13.25 0.34 -4.45
N PHE A 29 12.15 0.88 -5.00
CA PHE A 29 12.23 1.72 -6.21
C PHE A 29 12.97 3.02 -5.91
N ALA A 30 14.04 3.28 -6.65
CA ALA A 30 14.86 4.49 -6.50
C ALA A 30 14.21 5.71 -7.17
N ASP A 31 13.54 5.51 -8.30
CA ASP A 31 12.87 6.53 -9.09
C ASP A 31 11.39 6.19 -9.25
N ILE A 32 10.52 7.07 -8.78
CA ILE A 32 9.07 6.86 -8.82
C ILE A 32 8.44 8.05 -9.53
N ARG A 33 7.79 7.78 -10.65
CA ARG A 33 7.17 8.79 -11.50
C ARG A 33 5.65 8.63 -11.53
N VAL A 34 4.94 9.71 -11.37
CA VAL A 34 3.48 9.74 -11.42
C VAL A 34 3.04 10.55 -12.63
N HIS A 35 2.19 9.95 -13.47
CA HIS A 35 1.71 10.61 -14.68
C HIS A 35 0.96 11.91 -14.35
N LYS A 36 1.21 12.99 -15.09
CA LYS A 36 0.63 14.32 -14.87
C LYS A 36 -0.90 14.35 -14.82
N ALA A 37 -1.59 13.47 -15.55
CA ALA A 37 -3.05 13.37 -15.49
C ALA A 37 -3.58 12.88 -14.11
N LEU A 38 -2.69 12.32 -13.28
CA LEU A 38 -2.94 11.94 -11.90
C LEU A 38 -2.45 13.02 -10.91
N ALA A 39 -1.76 14.05 -11.43
CA ALA A 39 -1.07 15.10 -10.71
C ALA A 39 -1.98 16.24 -10.17
N GLY A 40 -3.28 16.24 -10.47
CA GLY A 40 -4.22 16.95 -9.59
C GLY A 40 -4.10 16.47 -8.14
N ALA A 41 -3.09 15.70 -7.91
CA ALA A 41 -2.52 15.01 -6.79
C ALA A 41 -1.20 15.64 -6.27
N GLU A 42 -0.80 16.84 -6.63
CA GLU A 42 0.45 17.43 -6.08
C GLU A 42 0.40 17.46 -4.56
N ASP A 43 -0.73 17.83 -4.00
CA ASP A 43 -0.97 17.73 -2.55
C ASP A 43 -0.96 16.29 -2.04
N LEU A 44 -1.38 15.31 -2.88
CA LEU A 44 -1.38 13.90 -2.51
C LEU A 44 0.02 13.29 -2.50
N LEU A 45 0.97 13.91 -3.21
CA LEU A 45 2.38 13.48 -3.28
C LEU A 45 3.29 14.23 -2.32
N ALA A 46 2.79 15.27 -1.65
CA ALA A 46 3.56 16.06 -0.70
C ALA A 46 4.23 15.15 0.35
N GLY A 47 5.53 15.36 0.57
CA GLY A 47 6.34 14.56 1.50
C GLY A 47 6.67 13.13 1.02
N THR A 48 6.41 12.79 -0.26
CA THR A 48 6.89 11.55 -0.87
C THR A 48 8.12 11.80 -1.75
N ARG A 49 8.82 10.74 -2.17
CA ARG A 49 9.95 10.81 -3.11
C ARG A 49 9.51 10.75 -4.57
N ALA A 50 8.21 10.79 -4.85
CA ALA A 50 7.71 10.70 -6.22
C ALA A 50 7.82 12.05 -6.91
N ALA A 51 8.18 12.01 -8.20
CA ALA A 51 8.15 13.15 -9.09
C ALA A 51 7.01 13.01 -10.11
N THR A 52 6.53 14.12 -10.65
CA THR A 52 5.58 14.10 -11.77
C THR A 52 6.34 13.75 -13.05
N LEU A 53 5.79 12.84 -13.84
CA LEU A 53 6.34 12.48 -15.14
C LEU A 53 6.13 13.63 -16.12
N THR A 54 7.22 14.23 -16.60
CA THR A 54 7.26 15.33 -17.58
C THR A 54 7.93 14.86 -18.85
N ALA A 55 7.65 15.56 -19.98
CA ALA A 55 8.23 15.24 -21.28
C ALA A 55 9.70 15.74 -21.41
N ASP A 56 10.08 16.75 -20.62
CA ASP A 56 11.38 17.43 -20.67
C ASP A 56 12.41 16.79 -19.74
N GLU A 57 12.51 15.48 -19.72
CA GLU A 57 13.43 14.82 -18.83
C GLU A 57 14.87 14.86 -19.38
N PRO A 58 15.88 15.27 -18.55
CA PRO A 58 17.26 15.26 -18.97
C PRO A 58 17.72 13.86 -19.33
N ASP A 59 18.62 13.80 -20.28
CA ASP A 59 19.24 12.63 -20.87
C ASP A 59 19.49 11.52 -19.84
N THR A 60 18.62 10.53 -19.82
CA THR A 60 18.70 9.43 -18.86
C THR A 60 19.92 8.57 -19.24
N PRO A 61 20.77 8.12 -18.30
CA PRO A 61 21.93 7.32 -18.62
C PRO A 61 21.55 6.14 -19.51
N ARG A 62 22.34 5.89 -20.56
CA ARG A 62 22.17 4.81 -21.56
C ARG A 62 22.27 3.37 -20.98
N ALA A 63 22.33 3.21 -19.67
CA ALA A 63 22.33 1.90 -19.04
C ALA A 63 20.92 1.29 -19.11
N ALA A 64 20.81 0.02 -19.45
CA ALA A 64 19.56 -0.72 -19.40
C ALA A 64 18.87 -0.53 -18.03
N ARG A 65 17.63 -0.14 -18.04
CA ARG A 65 16.84 0.09 -16.81
C ARG A 65 15.59 -0.74 -16.82
N ARG A 66 15.29 -1.27 -15.64
CA ARG A 66 14.02 -1.92 -15.39
C ARG A 66 12.97 -0.87 -15.10
N ILE A 67 11.89 -0.89 -15.87
CA ILE A 67 10.76 0.01 -15.74
C ILE A 67 9.54 -0.83 -15.37
N VAL A 68 8.86 -0.42 -14.30
CA VAL A 68 7.62 -1.05 -13.83
C VAL A 68 6.48 -0.05 -14.01
N ILE A 69 5.46 -0.44 -14.74
CA ILE A 69 4.26 0.35 -15.00
C ILE A 69 3.15 -0.18 -14.12
N VAL A 70 2.60 0.67 -13.25
CA VAL A 70 1.53 0.29 -12.33
C VAL A 70 0.29 1.14 -12.59
N PRO A 71 -0.84 0.55 -12.99
CA PRO A 71 -2.10 1.25 -13.12
C PRO A 71 -2.59 1.85 -11.80
N ALA A 72 -3.19 3.04 -11.87
CA ALA A 72 -3.64 3.79 -10.69
C ALA A 72 -4.84 3.18 -9.95
N ASN A 73 -5.40 2.07 -10.43
CA ASN A 73 -6.50 1.34 -9.79
C ASN A 73 -6.04 0.07 -9.05
N ILE A 74 -4.74 -0.09 -8.84
CA ILE A 74 -4.17 -1.22 -8.09
C ILE A 74 -3.86 -0.79 -6.66
N VAL A 75 -4.23 -1.63 -5.69
CA VAL A 75 -3.79 -1.54 -4.30
C VAL A 75 -2.64 -2.55 -4.12
N PRO A 76 -1.37 -2.11 -4.18
CA PRO A 76 -0.24 -3.03 -4.09
C PRO A 76 0.22 -3.23 -2.65
N GLN A 77 0.81 -4.39 -2.39
CA GLN A 77 1.68 -4.62 -1.22
C GLN A 77 3.15 -4.47 -1.65
N PRO A 78 4.04 -3.96 -0.81
CA PRO A 78 5.46 -3.79 -1.15
C PRO A 78 6.14 -5.06 -1.64
N ARG A 79 5.77 -6.23 -1.08
CA ARG A 79 6.32 -7.54 -1.49
C ARG A 79 6.04 -7.86 -2.96
N TRP A 80 4.82 -7.55 -3.44
CA TRP A 80 4.47 -7.76 -4.85
C TRP A 80 5.27 -6.82 -5.76
N LEU A 81 5.40 -5.55 -5.41
CA LEU A 81 6.23 -4.63 -6.18
C LEU A 81 7.70 -5.03 -6.18
N ARG A 82 8.20 -5.57 -5.07
CA ARG A 82 9.57 -6.11 -4.99
C ARG A 82 9.75 -7.32 -5.89
N SER A 83 8.79 -8.24 -5.96
CA SER A 83 8.89 -9.38 -6.87
C SER A 83 8.96 -8.96 -8.34
N LEU A 84 8.37 -7.82 -8.72
CA LEU A 84 8.52 -7.24 -10.06
C LEU A 84 9.94 -6.68 -10.30
N LEU A 85 10.60 -6.17 -9.24
CA LEU A 85 11.99 -5.73 -9.33
C LEU A 85 12.98 -6.91 -9.42
N GLU A 86 12.68 -8.01 -8.77
CA GLU A 86 13.58 -9.17 -8.63
C GLU A 86 13.33 -10.24 -9.70
N ALA A 87 12.25 -10.12 -10.49
CA ALA A 87 11.92 -11.09 -11.53
C ALA A 87 13.05 -11.22 -12.56
N GLU A 88 13.34 -12.43 -12.98
CA GLU A 88 14.25 -12.69 -14.10
C GLU A 88 13.54 -12.34 -15.41
N LEU A 89 14.08 -11.35 -16.14
CA LEU A 89 13.49 -10.84 -17.36
C LEU A 89 14.47 -10.99 -18.53
N ARG A 90 13.92 -11.21 -19.71
CA ARG A 90 14.68 -11.07 -20.96
C ARG A 90 14.73 -9.59 -21.33
N PRO A 91 15.89 -9.03 -21.66
CA PRO A 91 15.99 -7.66 -22.17
C PRO A 91 15.06 -7.43 -23.37
N GLU A 92 14.60 -6.19 -23.52
CA GLU A 92 13.72 -5.74 -24.61
C GLU A 92 12.43 -6.57 -24.77
N THR A 93 11.97 -7.18 -23.68
CA THR A 93 10.73 -7.97 -23.63
C THR A 93 9.75 -7.34 -22.65
N LEU A 94 8.53 -7.10 -23.10
CA LEU A 94 7.44 -6.56 -22.30
C LEU A 94 6.68 -7.70 -21.60
N TYR A 95 6.70 -7.71 -20.30
CA TYR A 95 5.94 -8.65 -19.48
C TYR A 95 4.70 -7.95 -18.92
N VAL A 96 3.51 -8.47 -19.24
CA VAL A 96 2.24 -7.89 -18.84
C VAL A 96 1.50 -8.81 -17.89
N ASP A 97 1.01 -8.25 -16.82
CA ASP A 97 0.19 -8.91 -15.81
C ASP A 97 -1.32 -8.74 -16.13
N PRO A 98 -2.20 -9.67 -15.76
CA PRO A 98 -3.65 -9.53 -15.98
C PRO A 98 -4.27 -8.26 -15.37
N SER A 99 -3.60 -7.61 -14.43
CA SER A 99 -4.02 -6.31 -13.86
C SER A 99 -3.60 -5.10 -14.70
N LEU A 100 -2.99 -5.32 -15.88
CA LEU A 100 -2.34 -4.29 -16.71
C LEU A 100 -1.12 -3.64 -16.05
N ALA A 101 -0.57 -4.22 -15.00
CA ALA A 101 0.78 -3.88 -14.57
C ALA A 101 1.78 -4.52 -15.53
N ALA A 102 2.86 -3.80 -15.84
CA ALA A 102 3.85 -4.31 -16.79
C ALA A 102 5.26 -4.03 -16.30
N VAL A 103 6.19 -4.88 -16.75
CA VAL A 103 7.62 -4.74 -16.49
C VAL A 103 8.39 -4.91 -17.78
N ILE A 104 9.37 -4.06 -18.01
CA ILE A 104 10.29 -4.14 -19.13
C ILE A 104 11.70 -3.77 -18.65
N GLU A 105 12.70 -4.45 -19.18
CA GLU A 105 14.10 -4.05 -19.07
C GLU A 105 14.57 -3.56 -20.43
N SER A 106 14.74 -2.23 -20.56
CA SER A 106 15.08 -1.61 -21.84
C SER A 106 16.40 -0.87 -21.79
N ALA A 107 17.18 -0.99 -22.86
CA ALA A 107 18.37 -0.20 -23.10
C ALA A 107 18.05 1.26 -23.45
N ASP A 108 16.80 1.53 -23.92
CA ASP A 108 16.29 2.87 -24.18
C ASP A 108 15.08 3.18 -23.27
N PRO A 109 15.30 3.51 -22.00
CA PRO A 109 14.22 3.86 -21.07
C PRO A 109 13.49 5.15 -21.48
N ALA A 110 14.16 6.05 -22.21
CA ALA A 110 13.55 7.32 -22.64
C ALA A 110 12.37 7.07 -23.59
N ARG A 111 12.45 6.08 -24.47
CA ARG A 111 11.36 5.68 -25.36
C ARG A 111 10.12 5.24 -24.60
N VAL A 112 10.29 4.44 -23.53
CA VAL A 112 9.18 3.96 -22.69
C VAL A 112 8.56 5.12 -21.92
N LEU A 113 9.38 6.01 -21.36
CA LEU A 113 8.94 7.19 -20.63
C LEU A 113 8.21 8.19 -21.53
N ALA A 114 8.72 8.42 -22.75
CA ALA A 114 8.06 9.27 -23.74
C ALA A 114 6.69 8.71 -24.14
N GLY A 115 6.55 7.39 -24.30
CA GLY A 115 5.25 6.73 -24.46
C GLY A 115 4.33 7.00 -23.27
N ALA A 116 4.86 6.85 -22.05
CA ALA A 116 4.08 7.07 -20.83
C ALA A 116 3.59 8.53 -20.67
N THR A 117 4.31 9.53 -21.19
CA THR A 117 3.85 10.93 -21.14
C THR A 117 2.72 11.25 -22.13
N ARG A 118 2.64 10.52 -23.25
CA ARG A 118 1.64 10.73 -24.31
C ARG A 118 0.29 10.14 -23.96
N HIS A 119 0.27 8.97 -23.33
CA HIS A 119 -0.95 8.22 -23.07
C HIS A 119 -1.51 8.49 -21.68
N ARG A 120 -2.85 8.61 -21.60
CA ARG A 120 -3.56 8.88 -20.33
C ARG A 120 -3.97 7.63 -19.58
N SER A 121 -3.94 6.48 -20.23
CA SER A 121 -4.32 5.21 -19.63
C SER A 121 -3.22 4.17 -19.80
N ALA A 122 -3.11 3.26 -18.82
CA ALA A 122 -2.17 2.14 -18.92
C ALA A 122 -2.45 1.26 -20.12
N GLY A 123 -3.73 1.09 -20.51
CA GLY A 123 -4.11 0.29 -21.67
C GLY A 123 -3.61 0.87 -23.00
N GLU A 124 -3.71 2.20 -23.19
CA GLU A 124 -3.18 2.88 -24.37
C GLU A 124 -1.66 2.78 -24.44
N LEU A 125 -0.97 3.03 -23.32
CA LEU A 125 0.48 2.88 -23.23
C LEU A 125 0.92 1.45 -23.56
N LEU A 126 0.25 0.46 -23.00
CA LEU A 126 0.57 -0.95 -23.28
C LEU A 126 0.30 -1.31 -24.74
N GLY A 127 -0.72 -0.72 -25.37
CA GLY A 127 -0.97 -0.86 -26.82
C GLY A 127 0.22 -0.38 -27.66
N GLU A 128 0.79 0.79 -27.34
CA GLU A 128 2.00 1.29 -28.00
C GLU A 128 3.21 0.40 -27.72
N LEU A 129 3.44 0.00 -26.46
CA LEU A 129 4.59 -0.83 -26.08
C LEU A 129 4.52 -2.22 -26.73
N ARG A 130 3.34 -2.82 -26.87
CA ARG A 130 3.15 -4.09 -27.59
C ARG A 130 3.54 -4.03 -29.05
N SER A 131 3.41 -2.88 -29.70
CA SER A 131 3.89 -2.71 -31.07
C SER A 131 5.39 -2.53 -31.18
N ALA A 132 6.05 -2.16 -30.10
CA ALA A 132 7.48 -1.82 -30.05
C ALA A 132 8.36 -2.90 -29.46
N PHE A 133 7.82 -3.78 -28.63
CA PHE A 133 8.55 -4.82 -27.89
C PHE A 133 7.87 -6.18 -28.05
N ALA A 134 8.68 -7.25 -27.97
CA ALA A 134 8.13 -8.59 -27.89
C ALA A 134 7.34 -8.75 -26.57
N GLU A 135 6.11 -9.26 -26.65
CA GLU A 135 5.30 -9.51 -25.46
C GLU A 135 5.50 -10.92 -24.94
N CYS A 136 5.57 -11.06 -23.64
CA CYS A 136 5.55 -12.33 -22.95
C CYS A 136 4.57 -12.25 -21.77
N ASP A 137 3.79 -13.30 -21.57
CA ASP A 137 2.96 -13.41 -20.38
C ASP A 137 3.86 -13.44 -19.13
N GLY A 138 3.69 -12.44 -18.27
CA GLY A 138 4.45 -12.36 -17.04
C GLY A 138 3.96 -13.39 -16.04
N ALA A 139 4.77 -14.39 -15.73
CA ALA A 139 4.53 -15.31 -14.61
C ALA A 139 4.85 -14.62 -13.27
N PHE A 140 4.21 -13.46 -13.04
CA PHE A 140 4.39 -12.73 -11.78
C PHE A 140 3.54 -13.33 -10.66
N GLU A 141 4.02 -13.17 -9.43
CA GLU A 141 3.21 -13.54 -8.26
C GLU A 141 1.87 -12.82 -8.30
N LEU A 142 0.77 -13.57 -8.40
CA LEU A 142 -0.59 -13.00 -8.45
C LEU A 142 -1.04 -12.49 -7.07
N SER A 143 -0.41 -12.94 -6.00
CA SER A 143 -0.69 -12.50 -4.64
C SER A 143 -0.04 -11.15 -4.34
N GLY A 144 -0.61 -10.39 -3.42
CA GLY A 144 0.00 -9.13 -2.97
C GLY A 144 -0.48 -7.89 -3.73
N ARG A 145 -1.48 -8.01 -4.60
CA ARG A 145 -2.19 -6.87 -5.18
C ARG A 145 -3.71 -7.07 -5.16
N PHE A 146 -4.44 -5.99 -5.16
CA PHE A 146 -5.90 -5.97 -5.30
C PHE A 146 -6.29 -4.94 -6.36
N VAL A 147 -7.02 -5.36 -7.38
CA VAL A 147 -7.47 -4.47 -8.47
C VAL A 147 -8.84 -3.90 -8.13
N LEU A 148 -8.96 -2.59 -8.15
CA LEU A 148 -10.22 -1.87 -7.97
C LEU A 148 -10.87 -1.69 -9.35
N THR A 149 -12.03 -2.28 -9.56
CA THR A 149 -12.84 -2.13 -10.78
C THR A 149 -13.96 -1.10 -10.61
N ALA A 150 -14.45 -0.97 -9.37
CA ALA A 150 -15.50 -0.03 -9.00
C ALA A 150 -15.26 0.53 -7.59
N ARG A 151 -15.93 1.65 -7.26
CA ARG A 151 -15.87 2.21 -5.89
C ARG A 151 -16.33 1.25 -4.80
N GLY A 152 -17.26 0.35 -5.12
CA GLY A 152 -17.71 -0.70 -4.20
C GLY A 152 -16.61 -1.66 -3.75
N ASP A 153 -15.52 -1.78 -4.53
CA ASP A 153 -14.40 -2.66 -4.21
C ASP A 153 -13.50 -2.11 -3.09
N VAL A 154 -13.61 -0.82 -2.73
CA VAL A 154 -12.78 -0.19 -1.70
C VAL A 154 -12.87 -0.94 -0.38
N ARG A 155 -14.08 -1.24 0.10
CA ARG A 155 -14.28 -2.00 1.34
C ARG A 155 -13.67 -3.41 1.28
N ARG A 156 -13.71 -4.04 0.12
CA ARG A 156 -13.10 -5.37 -0.10
C ARG A 156 -11.58 -5.29 -0.09
N ALA A 157 -11.01 -4.25 -0.72
CA ALA A 157 -9.58 -3.96 -0.72
C ALA A 157 -9.07 -3.67 0.70
N GLU A 158 -9.79 -2.86 1.48
CA GLU A 158 -9.47 -2.60 2.88
C GLU A 158 -9.49 -3.86 3.73
N ALA A 159 -10.53 -4.68 3.56
CA ALA A 159 -10.60 -5.96 4.26
C ALA A 159 -9.48 -6.92 3.86
N TRP A 160 -9.03 -6.87 2.59
CA TRP A 160 -7.90 -7.66 2.10
C TRP A 160 -6.57 -7.16 2.69
N LEU A 161 -6.33 -5.85 2.73
CA LEU A 161 -5.15 -5.26 3.36
C LEU A 161 -5.06 -5.65 4.85
N LEU A 162 -6.15 -5.47 5.58
CA LEU A 162 -6.20 -5.78 7.02
C LEU A 162 -5.98 -7.26 7.30
N ARG A 163 -6.51 -8.16 6.46
CA ARG A 163 -6.23 -9.61 6.58
C ARG A 163 -4.75 -9.92 6.38
N GLY A 164 -4.06 -9.19 5.50
CA GLY A 164 -2.63 -9.35 5.28
C GLY A 164 -1.76 -8.96 6.48
N LEU A 165 -2.31 -8.22 7.46
CA LEU A 165 -1.61 -7.88 8.71
C LEU A 165 -1.61 -9.00 9.75
N ILE A 166 -2.45 -10.03 9.57
CA ILE A 166 -2.51 -11.18 10.47
C ILE A 166 -1.29 -12.07 10.21
N LYS A 167 -0.38 -12.12 11.17
CA LYS A 167 0.80 -12.99 11.10
C LYS A 167 0.39 -14.44 11.33
N GLN A 168 0.86 -15.36 10.49
CA GLN A 168 0.55 -16.80 10.62
C GLN A 168 1.09 -17.45 11.90
N ARG A 169 2.08 -16.82 12.55
CA ARG A 169 2.75 -17.35 13.78
C ARG A 169 2.24 -16.71 15.07
N GLU A 170 1.17 -15.95 15.04
CA GLU A 170 0.56 -15.39 16.25
C GLU A 170 -0.13 -16.52 17.04
N GLY A 171 -0.06 -16.47 18.38
CA GLY A 171 -0.72 -17.42 19.27
C GLY A 171 -2.24 -17.47 19.05
N PHE A 172 -2.90 -18.58 19.46
CA PHE A 172 -4.33 -18.81 19.23
C PHE A 172 -5.20 -17.66 19.76
N MET A 173 -4.93 -17.16 20.96
CA MET A 173 -5.67 -16.05 21.58
C MET A 173 -5.47 -14.75 20.80
N SER A 174 -4.22 -14.37 20.48
CA SER A 174 -3.91 -13.18 19.70
C SER A 174 -4.53 -13.24 18.30
N ARG A 175 -4.50 -14.40 17.62
CA ARG A 175 -5.01 -14.55 16.27
C ARG A 175 -6.55 -14.54 16.18
N HIS A 176 -7.25 -15.13 17.17
CA HIS A 176 -8.70 -15.32 17.10
C HIS A 176 -9.50 -14.25 17.85
N PHE A 177 -8.96 -13.71 18.93
CA PHE A 177 -9.64 -12.73 19.77
C PHE A 177 -9.09 -11.32 19.61
N GLU A 178 -7.87 -11.07 20.09
CA GLU A 178 -7.28 -9.74 20.13
C GLU A 178 -7.19 -9.14 18.72
N ARG A 179 -6.75 -9.94 17.74
CA ARG A 179 -6.54 -9.45 16.38
C ARG A 179 -7.84 -9.12 15.64
N ARG A 180 -8.91 -9.88 15.87
CA ARG A 180 -10.22 -9.57 15.26
C ARG A 180 -10.80 -8.29 15.82
N ILE A 181 -10.72 -8.10 17.12
CA ILE A 181 -11.19 -6.88 17.80
C ILE A 181 -10.33 -5.69 17.37
N SER A 182 -9.01 -5.82 17.41
CA SER A 182 -8.05 -4.81 16.97
C SER A 182 -8.32 -4.39 15.51
N LEU A 183 -8.50 -5.31 14.57
CA LEU A 183 -8.79 -4.98 13.18
C LEU A 183 -10.15 -4.31 12.98
N ALA A 184 -11.17 -4.70 13.74
CA ALA A 184 -12.48 -4.04 13.70
C ALA A 184 -12.40 -2.60 14.22
N LEU A 185 -11.62 -2.38 15.27
CA LEU A 185 -11.36 -1.05 15.85
C LEU A 185 -10.49 -0.21 14.90
N THR A 186 -9.43 -0.78 14.32
CA THR A 186 -8.55 -0.12 13.34
C THR A 186 -9.35 0.41 12.14
N ARG A 187 -10.33 -0.35 11.63
CA ARG A 187 -11.20 0.13 10.54
C ARG A 187 -11.91 1.44 10.86
N ARG A 188 -12.33 1.60 12.12
CA ARG A 188 -12.99 2.84 12.57
C ARG A 188 -11.96 3.96 12.78
N LEU A 189 -10.82 3.63 13.38
CA LEU A 189 -9.76 4.59 13.70
C LEU A 189 -9.06 5.14 12.45
N VAL A 190 -8.79 4.31 11.45
CA VAL A 190 -8.18 4.74 10.17
C VAL A 190 -9.06 5.74 9.42
N ALA A 191 -10.38 5.70 9.64
CA ALA A 191 -11.30 6.68 9.09
C ALA A 191 -11.36 8.00 9.90
N THR A 192 -10.70 8.05 11.06
CA THR A 192 -10.66 9.25 11.93
C THR A 192 -9.31 9.97 11.79
N ARG A 193 -9.23 11.20 12.31
CA ARG A 193 -7.98 11.98 12.36
C ARG A 193 -7.13 11.72 13.61
N VAL A 194 -7.33 10.59 14.27
CA VAL A 194 -6.57 10.24 15.48
C VAL A 194 -5.11 9.97 15.09
N THR A 195 -4.20 10.68 15.73
CA THR A 195 -2.77 10.52 15.50
C THR A 195 -2.23 9.28 16.21
N PRO A 196 -1.18 8.62 15.70
CA PRO A 196 -0.51 7.50 16.38
C PRO A 196 -0.06 7.85 17.80
N ASP A 197 0.44 9.08 18.00
CA ASP A 197 0.89 9.55 19.31
C ASP A 197 -0.25 9.63 20.33
N ALA A 198 -1.41 10.15 19.91
CA ALA A 198 -2.59 10.18 20.77
C ALA A 198 -3.04 8.77 21.17
N MET A 199 -2.98 7.80 20.25
CA MET A 199 -3.28 6.40 20.55
C MET A 199 -2.28 5.78 21.53
N THR A 200 -0.99 6.09 21.38
CA THR A 200 0.04 5.64 22.31
C THR A 200 -0.22 6.16 23.72
N LEU A 201 -0.54 7.44 23.85
CA LEU A 201 -0.85 8.04 25.15
C LEU A 201 -2.10 7.42 25.80
N VAL A 202 -3.16 7.20 25.02
CA VAL A 202 -4.38 6.54 25.52
C VAL A 202 -4.07 5.10 25.95
N SER A 203 -3.35 4.35 25.15
CA SER A 203 -2.94 2.97 25.48
C SER A 203 -2.12 2.93 26.78
N LEU A 204 -1.12 3.80 26.90
CA LEU A 204 -0.30 3.94 28.09
C LEU A 204 -1.16 4.29 29.34
N ALA A 205 -2.06 5.24 29.23
CA ALA A 205 -2.95 5.62 30.34
C ALA A 205 -3.83 4.45 30.79
N VAL A 206 -4.42 3.70 29.87
CA VAL A 206 -5.22 2.50 30.17
C VAL A 206 -4.35 1.43 30.86
N GLY A 207 -3.12 1.21 30.39
CA GLY A 207 -2.18 0.27 31.01
C GLY A 207 -1.79 0.66 32.43
N LEU A 208 -1.51 1.95 32.68
CA LEU A 208 -1.18 2.46 34.01
C LEU A 208 -2.35 2.34 35.00
N VAL A 209 -3.57 2.70 34.56
CA VAL A 209 -4.78 2.52 35.38
C VAL A 209 -5.00 1.05 35.67
N GLY A 210 -4.86 0.16 34.68
CA GLY A 210 -4.95 -1.28 34.88
C GLY A 210 -3.92 -1.81 35.90
N ALA A 211 -2.69 -1.33 35.83
CA ALA A 211 -1.63 -1.69 36.79
C ALA A 211 -1.99 -1.24 38.22
N ALA A 212 -2.56 -0.06 38.40
CA ALA A 212 -3.00 0.42 39.70
C ALA A 212 -4.06 -0.48 40.35
N PHE A 213 -4.98 -1.04 39.56
CA PHE A 213 -5.99 -1.97 40.04
C PHE A 213 -5.39 -3.30 40.56
N PHE A 214 -4.24 -3.74 40.04
CA PHE A 214 -3.55 -4.93 40.55
C PHE A 214 -2.94 -4.73 41.94
N LEU A 215 -2.73 -3.50 42.40
CA LEU A 215 -2.24 -3.19 43.74
C LEU A 215 -3.31 -3.41 44.82
N ALA A 216 -4.58 -3.46 44.42
CA ALA A 216 -5.66 -3.68 45.36
C ALA A 216 -5.80 -5.17 45.73
N PRO A 217 -5.99 -5.52 46.99
CA PRO A 217 -6.06 -6.91 47.46
C PRO A 217 -7.35 -7.64 47.08
N SER A 218 -8.36 -6.93 46.54
CA SER A 218 -9.68 -7.49 46.23
C SER A 218 -9.66 -8.19 44.87
N PRO A 219 -10.20 -9.41 44.74
CA PRO A 219 -10.30 -10.14 43.47
C PRO A 219 -11.08 -9.38 42.41
N ALA A 220 -12.11 -8.60 42.83
CA ALA A 220 -12.89 -7.79 41.92
C ALA A 220 -12.06 -6.69 41.24
N TYR A 221 -11.20 -6.00 41.99
CA TYR A 221 -10.29 -5.01 41.41
C TYR A 221 -9.22 -5.64 40.54
N GLN A 222 -8.68 -6.81 40.87
CA GLN A 222 -7.75 -7.55 40.05
C GLN A 222 -8.39 -7.97 38.71
N LEU A 223 -9.67 -8.37 38.72
CA LEU A 223 -10.42 -8.66 37.50
C LEU A 223 -10.55 -7.43 36.60
N VAL A 224 -10.90 -6.25 37.20
CA VAL A 224 -10.93 -4.99 36.47
C VAL A 224 -9.57 -4.65 35.89
N GLY A 225 -8.50 -4.80 36.66
CA GLY A 225 -7.12 -4.62 36.18
C GLY A 225 -6.80 -5.51 34.97
N ALA A 226 -7.19 -6.79 35.04
CA ALA A 226 -6.98 -7.74 33.92
C ALA A 226 -7.74 -7.32 32.65
N LEU A 227 -8.98 -6.86 32.79
CA LEU A 227 -9.77 -6.37 31.66
C LEU A 227 -9.19 -5.08 31.05
N LEU A 228 -8.69 -4.16 31.89
CA LEU A 228 -8.00 -2.96 31.42
C LEU A 228 -6.69 -3.31 30.70
N PHE A 229 -5.94 -4.29 31.20
CA PHE A 229 -4.72 -4.76 30.56
C PHE A 229 -4.99 -5.42 29.20
N LEU A 230 -6.08 -6.18 29.10
CA LEU A 230 -6.56 -6.72 27.83
C LEU A 230 -6.93 -5.60 26.86
N ALA A 231 -7.63 -4.56 27.33
CA ALA A 231 -7.95 -3.40 26.51
C ALA A 231 -6.70 -2.65 26.03
N HIS A 232 -5.69 -2.48 26.91
CA HIS A 232 -4.39 -1.93 26.54
C HIS A 232 -3.72 -2.75 25.43
N SER A 233 -3.68 -4.07 25.54
CA SER A 233 -3.10 -4.98 24.54
C SER A 233 -3.79 -4.85 23.19
N ILE A 234 -5.13 -4.72 23.17
CA ILE A 234 -5.92 -4.49 21.95
C ILE A 234 -5.58 -3.15 21.33
N LEU A 235 -5.49 -2.06 22.11
CA LEU A 235 -5.14 -0.73 21.64
C LEU A 235 -3.73 -0.68 21.07
N ASP A 236 -2.78 -1.34 21.70
CA ASP A 236 -1.40 -1.45 21.21
C ASP A 236 -1.36 -2.19 19.85
N GLY A 237 -2.12 -3.28 19.72
CA GLY A 237 -2.31 -3.98 18.47
C GLY A 237 -2.92 -3.10 17.37
N CYS A 238 -3.86 -2.19 17.70
CA CYS A 238 -4.43 -1.21 16.77
C CYS A 238 -3.39 -0.19 16.31
N LEU A 239 -2.56 0.32 17.23
CA LEU A 239 -1.50 1.25 16.93
C LEU A 239 -0.53 0.68 15.89
N GLY A 240 -0.05 -0.54 16.09
CA GLY A 240 0.83 -1.22 15.15
C GLY A 240 0.23 -1.37 13.75
N CYS A 241 -1.10 -1.56 13.65
CA CYS A 241 -1.81 -1.62 12.37
C CYS A 241 -1.92 -0.25 11.70
N VAL A 242 -2.29 0.80 12.46
CA VAL A 242 -2.43 2.18 11.94
C VAL A 242 -1.09 2.71 11.43
N VAL A 243 -0.02 2.56 12.21
CA VAL A 243 1.34 2.99 11.82
C VAL A 243 1.79 2.28 10.55
N ARG A 244 1.54 0.97 10.43
CA ARG A 244 1.92 0.19 9.25
C ARG A 244 1.15 0.60 7.99
N GLU A 245 -0.13 0.91 8.12
CA GLU A 245 -0.97 1.34 6.99
C GLU A 245 -0.64 2.76 6.52
N HIS A 246 -0.33 3.69 7.44
CA HIS A 246 -0.02 5.06 7.10
C HIS A 246 1.44 5.27 6.66
N GLY A 247 2.31 4.28 6.79
CA GLY A 247 3.66 4.42 6.30
C GLY A 247 4.63 5.18 7.20
N LEU A 248 4.33 5.26 8.49
CA LEU A 248 5.10 6.01 9.49
C LEU A 248 6.24 5.18 10.14
N GLN A 249 6.74 4.15 9.47
CA GLN A 249 7.97 3.43 9.87
C GLN A 249 9.12 3.75 8.95
#